data_772f53f31b1a96432086e2a5138edf6d
#
_entry.id   772f53f31b1a96432086e2a5138edf6d
#
_cell.length_a   1.000
_cell.length_b   1.000
_cell.length_c   1.000
_cell.angle_alpha   90.00
_cell.angle_beta   90.00
_cell.angle_gamma   90.00
#
_symmetry.space_group_name_H-M   'P 1'
#
loop_
_entity.id
_entity.type
_entity.pdbx_description
1 polymer ?
#
loop_
_entity_poly.entity_id
_entity_poly.type
_entity_poly.pdbx_seq_one_letter_code
_entity_poly.pdbx_strand_id
1 'polypeptide(L)'
;MTTRRALLGLAGLAGASALAGCSADPEIDPALGPPAEAGLKDEITFGIWDKAQEPAMLQIVEAFNQHYPDISVSISTTAFGPYFERLRIQATGDDLPDVFWINGPNFELYASYGMLQDLTELEGFEPANYPPNLIELYSYQGTPYAIPKDFDTIALWYNRDLLQRAGVDEPAGSWSWDEYRDASEVVTRALGDQQIWGNPGGVANQALIYPLILQAGGFVISEDRTTSGYDSPGALEAFHFLDGMIRDGIAPDVRYTTENPPKDLFNNGRAALYLSGNWEAALLQESPVREHLGVAPIIHGAQEANVIHGIGCAMSSRSRHKPAASAFLAFLGSEEANRIQAEAGAANPAFVGTNDAYVDAIPEFSLDVFVDAAETAQPYPASQNTSAWLQLEELLFPKILGGDAPLEQEARELADRMNGVLADET
;
A
#
# COMPACT_ATOMS: atom_id res chain seq x y z
N MET A 1 -8.31 56.41 -51.48
CA MET A 1 -8.37 57.84 -51.18
C MET A 1 -7.81 58.02 -49.80
N THR A 2 -6.62 58.43 -49.78
CA THR A 2 -6.03 59.69 -49.21
C THR A 2 -5.98 59.69 -47.67
N THR A 3 -4.82 59.47 -47.16
CA THR A 3 -3.69 60.41 -46.80
C THR A 3 -3.92 61.09 -45.45
N ARG A 4 -3.01 61.07 -44.60
CA ARG A 4 -1.77 61.71 -44.22
C ARG A 4 -1.69 61.79 -42.71
N ARG A 5 -0.58 61.40 -42.13
CA ARG A 5 0.58 62.19 -41.68
C ARG A 5 0.24 63.13 -40.47
N ALA A 6 0.90 63.21 -39.48
CA ALA A 6 2.25 63.03 -38.94
C ALA A 6 2.46 64.14 -37.86
N LEU A 7 3.29 63.88 -36.92
CA LEU A 7 4.30 64.76 -36.31
C LEU A 7 4.24 64.94 -34.81
N LEU A 8 5.37 64.53 -34.25
CA LEU A 8 6.20 65.18 -33.21
C LEU A 8 5.60 65.28 -31.80
N GLY A 9 6.19 64.88 -30.76
CA GLY A 9 7.60 64.74 -30.36
C GLY A 9 7.77 65.38 -29.01
N LEU A 10 8.48 64.74 -28.14
CA LEU A 10 9.36 65.25 -27.09
C LEU A 10 9.33 64.38 -25.84
N ALA A 11 10.40 63.69 -25.69
CA ALA A 11 11.28 63.57 -24.52
C ALA A 11 10.67 63.74 -23.12
N GLY A 12 10.76 62.61 -22.39
CA GLY A 12 10.67 62.52 -20.95
C GLY A 12 11.40 61.28 -20.47
N LEU A 13 12.69 61.46 -20.17
CA LEU A 13 13.43 60.47 -19.37
C LEU A 13 12.81 60.42 -17.98
N ALA A 14 12.43 59.25 -17.51
CA ALA A 14 12.52 58.89 -16.09
C ALA A 14 12.20 57.41 -15.86
N GLY A 15 13.14 56.67 -15.34
CA GLY A 15 12.89 55.57 -14.38
C GLY A 15 12.48 54.24 -14.94
N ALA A 16 13.39 53.50 -15.62
CA ALA A 16 13.33 52.05 -15.62
C ALA A 16 13.70 51.56 -14.22
N SER A 17 12.72 51.46 -13.33
CA SER A 17 12.87 50.66 -12.14
C SER A 17 12.75 49.20 -12.57
N ALA A 18 13.87 48.51 -12.62
CA ALA A 18 13.98 47.08 -12.80
C ALA A 18 13.24 46.41 -11.65
N LEU A 19 12.04 45.91 -11.91
CA LEU A 19 11.43 44.84 -11.14
C LEU A 19 12.14 43.53 -11.52
N ALA A 20 13.36 43.39 -11.04
CA ALA A 20 13.97 42.09 -10.85
C ALA A 20 13.30 41.47 -9.61
N GLY A 21 12.08 41.00 -9.78
CA GLY A 21 11.50 40.01 -8.88
C GLY A 21 12.23 38.71 -9.15
N CYS A 22 13.33 38.47 -8.48
CA CYS A 22 13.86 37.16 -8.29
C CYS A 22 12.78 36.37 -7.49
N SER A 23 11.95 35.62 -8.16
CA SER A 23 11.42 34.39 -7.57
C SER A 23 12.62 33.45 -7.48
N ALA A 24 13.42 33.58 -6.44
CA ALA A 24 14.25 32.51 -6.00
C ALA A 24 13.25 31.42 -5.55
N ASP A 25 13.17 30.34 -6.28
CA ASP A 25 12.63 29.11 -5.72
C ASP A 25 13.36 28.92 -4.38
N PRO A 26 12.65 28.67 -3.28
CA PRO A 26 13.33 28.42 -2.02
C PRO A 26 14.29 27.23 -2.25
N GLU A 27 15.59 27.49 -2.12
CA GLU A 27 16.59 26.43 -2.16
C GLU A 27 16.13 25.36 -1.17
N ILE A 28 15.88 24.14 -1.68
CA ILE A 28 15.55 22.99 -0.83
C ILE A 28 16.81 22.76 -0.01
N ASP A 29 16.74 23.02 1.29
CA ASP A 29 17.80 22.64 2.22
C ASP A 29 17.73 21.11 2.38
N PRO A 30 18.67 20.34 1.83
CA PRO A 30 18.66 18.89 1.93
C PRO A 30 18.97 18.39 3.35
N ALA A 31 19.46 19.25 4.24
CA ALA A 31 19.81 18.88 5.59
C ALA A 31 18.56 18.68 6.46
N LEU A 32 18.59 17.65 7.31
CA LEU A 32 17.55 17.37 8.33
C LEU A 32 17.39 18.52 9.35
N GLY A 33 18.35 19.40 9.43
CA GLY A 33 18.47 20.37 10.50
C GLY A 33 19.09 19.78 11.76
N PRO A 34 19.39 20.60 12.78
CA PRO A 34 19.89 20.09 14.06
C PRO A 34 18.80 19.24 14.74
N PRO A 35 19.20 18.21 15.56
CA PRO A 35 18.27 17.47 16.38
C PRO A 35 17.42 18.41 17.26
N ALA A 36 16.18 18.01 17.56
CA ALA A 36 15.32 18.81 18.44
C ALA A 36 15.95 18.94 19.84
N GLU A 37 16.23 20.16 20.24
CA GLU A 37 16.73 20.44 21.61
C GLU A 37 15.59 20.32 22.63
N ALA A 38 15.96 19.98 23.87
CA ALA A 38 15.02 19.97 24.97
C ALA A 38 14.36 21.35 25.15
N GLY A 39 13.02 21.38 25.16
CA GLY A 39 12.24 22.62 25.27
C GLY A 39 11.97 23.33 23.93
N LEU A 40 12.28 22.71 22.79
CA LEU A 40 11.81 23.19 21.48
C LEU A 40 10.28 23.26 21.50
N LYS A 41 9.75 24.45 21.15
CA LYS A 41 8.30 24.67 20.98
C LYS A 41 7.98 24.75 19.52
N ASP A 42 7.14 23.85 19.07
CA ASP A 42 6.74 23.80 17.68
C ASP A 42 5.38 23.11 17.48
N GLU A 43 4.81 23.25 16.31
CA GLU A 43 3.58 22.57 15.93
C GLU A 43 3.79 21.92 14.57
N ILE A 44 3.59 20.60 14.48
CA ILE A 44 3.75 19.83 13.26
C ILE A 44 2.45 19.13 12.87
N THR A 45 2.32 18.86 11.59
CA THR A 45 1.19 18.15 10.98
C THR A 45 1.57 16.72 10.65
N PHE A 46 0.65 15.78 10.96
CA PHE A 46 0.80 14.35 10.65
C PHE A 46 -0.37 13.85 9.81
N GLY A 47 -0.10 13.50 8.55
CA GLY A 47 -1.10 13.02 7.59
C GLY A 47 -1.23 11.48 7.63
N ILE A 48 -2.45 10.97 7.82
CA ILE A 48 -2.76 9.53 7.82
C ILE A 48 -4.03 9.25 7.03
N TRP A 49 -4.27 7.97 6.63
CA TRP A 49 -5.49 7.63 5.87
C TRP A 49 -6.42 6.63 6.55
N ASP A 50 -5.98 5.92 7.58
CA ASP A 50 -6.79 4.89 8.22
C ASP A 50 -7.39 5.37 9.53
N LYS A 51 -8.72 5.54 9.52
CA LYS A 51 -9.47 5.95 10.71
C LYS A 51 -9.45 4.91 11.83
N ALA A 52 -9.30 3.63 11.50
CA ALA A 52 -9.23 2.57 12.50
C ALA A 52 -7.91 2.61 13.30
N GLN A 53 -6.82 3.05 12.67
CA GLN A 53 -5.52 3.17 13.32
C GLN A 53 -5.31 4.52 14.06
N GLU A 54 -6.17 5.52 13.84
CA GLU A 54 -6.04 6.84 14.47
C GLU A 54 -5.94 6.79 16.01
N PRO A 55 -6.71 5.95 16.74
CA PRO A 55 -6.56 5.85 18.20
C PRO A 55 -5.15 5.41 18.66
N ALA A 56 -4.53 4.48 17.93
CA ALA A 56 -3.16 4.06 18.22
C ALA A 56 -2.15 5.17 17.91
N MET A 57 -2.35 5.91 16.80
CA MET A 57 -1.50 7.06 16.47
C MET A 57 -1.61 8.18 17.53
N LEU A 58 -2.78 8.40 18.12
CA LEU A 58 -2.95 9.34 19.23
C LEU A 58 -2.20 8.89 20.48
N GLN A 59 -2.17 7.58 20.79
CA GLN A 59 -1.38 7.05 21.90
C GLN A 59 0.14 7.24 21.65
N ILE A 60 0.59 7.04 20.41
CA ILE A 60 1.98 7.31 20.02
C ILE A 60 2.32 8.80 20.18
N VAL A 61 1.43 9.71 19.80
CA VAL A 61 1.61 11.15 20.00
C VAL A 61 1.67 11.49 21.51
N GLU A 62 0.84 10.85 22.35
CA GLU A 62 0.88 11.03 23.79
C GLU A 62 2.22 10.57 24.38
N ALA A 63 2.74 9.41 23.96
CA ALA A 63 4.03 8.89 24.36
C ALA A 63 5.17 9.82 23.87
N PHE A 64 5.13 10.28 22.62
CA PHE A 64 6.08 11.27 22.10
C PHE A 64 6.11 12.54 22.96
N ASN A 65 4.96 13.04 23.39
CA ASN A 65 4.86 14.25 24.20
C ASN A 65 5.41 14.07 25.63
N GLN A 66 5.66 12.84 26.11
CA GLN A 66 6.42 12.63 27.35
C GLN A 66 7.89 12.97 27.19
N HIS A 67 8.45 12.83 25.98
CA HIS A 67 9.84 13.18 25.64
C HIS A 67 9.95 14.64 25.16
N TYR A 68 8.94 15.12 24.43
CA TYR A 68 8.90 16.45 23.80
C TYR A 68 7.59 17.19 24.15
N PRO A 69 7.42 17.65 25.41
CA PRO A 69 6.14 18.19 25.90
C PRO A 69 5.70 19.51 25.24
N ASP A 70 6.62 20.22 24.62
CA ASP A 70 6.36 21.51 23.98
C ASP A 70 6.18 21.42 22.46
N ILE A 71 6.27 20.19 21.86
CA ILE A 71 5.96 19.94 20.45
C ILE A 71 4.54 19.40 20.35
N SER A 72 3.65 20.12 19.65
CA SER A 72 2.32 19.62 19.37
C SER A 72 2.25 18.91 18.00
N VAL A 73 1.55 17.78 17.93
CA VAL A 73 1.36 17.01 16.69
C VAL A 73 -0.14 17.01 16.34
N SER A 74 -0.47 17.59 15.20
CA SER A 74 -1.84 17.65 14.69
C SER A 74 -2.07 16.56 13.65
N ILE A 75 -2.86 15.51 14.00
CA ILE A 75 -3.20 14.42 13.08
C ILE A 75 -4.32 14.86 12.13
N SER A 76 -4.12 14.64 10.83
CA SER A 76 -5.14 14.83 9.78
C SER A 76 -5.45 13.51 9.10
N THR A 77 -6.64 12.96 9.34
CA THR A 77 -7.09 11.69 8.75
C THR A 77 -7.96 11.94 7.52
N THR A 78 -7.59 11.35 6.39
CA THR A 78 -8.33 11.40 5.13
C THR A 78 -8.48 9.97 4.60
N ALA A 79 -9.66 9.56 4.13
CA ALA A 79 -9.86 8.22 3.60
C ALA A 79 -8.88 7.90 2.44
N PHE A 80 -8.51 6.61 2.27
CA PHE A 80 -7.43 6.14 1.40
C PHE A 80 -7.42 6.74 -0.02
N GLY A 81 -8.51 6.65 -0.77
CA GLY A 81 -8.57 7.17 -2.15
C GLY A 81 -8.34 8.69 -2.21
N PRO A 82 -9.17 9.51 -1.53
CA PRO A 82 -8.99 10.97 -1.46
C PRO A 82 -7.67 11.42 -0.82
N TYR A 83 -7.02 10.58 -0.01
CA TYR A 83 -5.74 10.90 0.62
C TYR A 83 -4.65 11.19 -0.40
N PHE A 84 -4.42 10.30 -1.36
CA PHE A 84 -3.39 10.47 -2.37
C PHE A 84 -3.72 11.57 -3.39
N GLU A 85 -5.01 11.82 -3.66
CA GLU A 85 -5.42 13.00 -4.46
C GLU A 85 -5.06 14.31 -3.75
N ARG A 86 -5.37 14.39 -2.46
CA ARG A 86 -5.01 15.54 -1.62
C ARG A 86 -3.50 15.72 -1.54
N LEU A 87 -2.77 14.63 -1.31
CA LEU A 87 -1.31 14.66 -1.19
C LEU A 87 -0.66 15.21 -2.47
N ARG A 88 -1.15 14.82 -3.66
CA ARG A 88 -0.68 15.35 -4.95
C ARG A 88 -0.94 16.85 -5.10
N ILE A 89 -2.11 17.33 -4.69
CA ILE A 89 -2.43 18.76 -4.70
C ILE A 89 -1.49 19.52 -3.76
N GLN A 90 -1.30 19.01 -2.55
CA GLN A 90 -0.40 19.60 -1.56
C GLN A 90 1.05 19.61 -2.03
N ALA A 91 1.52 18.53 -2.68
CA ALA A 91 2.85 18.45 -3.24
C ALA A 91 3.12 19.52 -4.30
N THR A 92 2.13 19.80 -5.17
CA THR A 92 2.27 20.88 -6.18
C THR A 92 2.23 22.28 -5.57
N GLY A 93 1.63 22.43 -4.38
CA GLY A 93 1.53 23.70 -3.65
C GLY A 93 2.61 23.91 -2.59
N ASP A 94 3.58 22.99 -2.47
CA ASP A 94 4.58 22.99 -1.40
C ASP A 94 3.97 22.97 0.02
N ASP A 95 2.82 22.30 0.18
CA ASP A 95 2.01 22.28 1.40
C ASP A 95 1.76 20.82 1.89
N LEU A 96 2.75 19.94 1.65
CA LEU A 96 2.72 18.59 2.22
C LEU A 96 2.72 18.65 3.74
N PRO A 97 2.06 17.71 4.45
CA PRO A 97 2.22 17.59 5.89
C PRO A 97 3.70 17.44 6.27
N ASP A 98 4.08 17.87 7.46
CA ASP A 98 5.47 17.76 7.93
C ASP A 98 5.91 16.30 7.98
N VAL A 99 5.04 15.43 8.52
CA VAL A 99 5.19 13.96 8.52
C VAL A 99 3.91 13.35 7.95
N PHE A 100 4.02 12.29 7.17
CA PHE A 100 2.85 11.66 6.57
C PHE A 100 3.11 10.21 6.19
N TRP A 101 2.02 9.45 6.12
CA TRP A 101 2.06 8.10 5.62
C TRP A 101 2.21 8.06 4.10
N ILE A 102 3.02 7.14 3.63
CA ILE A 102 3.18 6.85 2.21
C ILE A 102 3.21 5.34 2.01
N ASN A 103 2.68 4.88 0.89
CA ASN A 103 2.73 3.48 0.51
C ASN A 103 3.67 3.26 -0.69
N GLY A 104 4.09 2.01 -0.92
CA GLY A 104 5.00 1.64 -1.99
C GLY A 104 4.61 2.21 -3.37
N PRO A 105 3.33 2.07 -3.83
CA PRO A 105 2.88 2.61 -5.12
C PRO A 105 3.09 4.11 -5.34
N ASN A 106 3.13 4.89 -4.30
CA ASN A 106 3.28 6.35 -4.39
C ASN A 106 4.67 6.83 -3.97
N PHE A 107 5.43 6.00 -3.25
CA PHE A 107 6.68 6.38 -2.64
C PHE A 107 7.72 6.91 -3.65
N GLU A 108 7.99 6.13 -4.69
CA GLU A 108 9.10 6.41 -5.60
C GLU A 108 8.87 7.70 -6.41
N LEU A 109 7.62 8.00 -6.75
CA LEU A 109 7.26 9.27 -7.40
C LEU A 109 7.66 10.48 -6.53
N TYR A 110 7.30 10.45 -5.25
CA TYR A 110 7.61 11.56 -4.34
C TYR A 110 9.11 11.67 -4.06
N ALA A 111 9.81 10.53 -3.92
CA ALA A 111 11.25 10.51 -3.71
C ALA A 111 12.00 11.05 -4.93
N SER A 112 11.65 10.61 -6.16
CA SER A 112 12.30 11.04 -7.40
C SER A 112 12.18 12.52 -7.70
N TYR A 113 11.07 13.14 -7.26
CA TYR A 113 10.88 14.61 -7.38
C TYR A 113 11.45 15.40 -6.19
N GLY A 114 12.21 14.75 -5.29
CA GLY A 114 12.82 15.43 -4.14
C GLY A 114 11.81 16.00 -3.13
N MET A 115 10.61 15.41 -3.07
CA MET A 115 9.55 15.87 -2.15
C MET A 115 9.71 15.28 -0.75
N LEU A 116 10.48 14.18 -0.62
CA LEU A 116 10.76 13.51 0.63
C LEU A 116 12.13 13.89 1.17
N GLN A 117 12.26 13.91 2.47
CA GLN A 117 13.52 14.15 3.16
C GLN A 117 14.38 12.89 3.13
N ASP A 118 15.66 13.04 2.79
CA ASP A 118 16.69 12.00 2.97
C ASP A 118 16.84 11.69 4.46
N LEU A 119 16.74 10.40 4.83
CA LEU A 119 16.78 9.93 6.21
C LEU A 119 18.11 9.27 6.59
N THR A 120 19.12 9.31 5.72
CA THR A 120 20.42 8.67 5.96
C THR A 120 21.06 9.14 7.28
N GLU A 121 20.90 10.41 7.60
CA GLU A 121 21.48 11.04 8.80
C GLU A 121 20.44 11.24 9.92
N LEU A 122 19.26 10.58 9.84
CA LEU A 122 18.23 10.73 10.87
C LEU A 122 18.67 10.00 12.15
N GLU A 123 18.93 10.77 13.18
CA GLU A 123 19.29 10.22 14.51
C GLU A 123 18.15 9.35 15.06
N GLY A 124 18.47 8.13 15.48
CA GLY A 124 17.50 7.14 15.98
C GLY A 124 16.88 6.25 14.91
N PHE A 125 17.17 6.45 13.62
CA PHE A 125 16.76 5.53 12.56
C PHE A 125 17.92 4.58 12.21
N GLU A 126 17.72 3.29 12.53
CA GLU A 126 18.67 2.22 12.23
C GLU A 126 18.00 1.21 11.27
N PRO A 127 18.35 1.19 9.98
CA PRO A 127 17.74 0.29 9.00
C PRO A 127 17.80 -1.19 9.40
N ALA A 128 18.80 -1.60 10.18
CA ALA A 128 18.95 -2.98 10.66
C ALA A 128 17.83 -3.44 11.63
N ASN A 129 17.03 -2.51 12.14
CA ASN A 129 15.90 -2.82 13.02
C ASN A 129 14.63 -3.21 12.21
N TYR A 130 14.70 -3.27 10.88
CA TYR A 130 13.57 -3.54 9.99
C TYR A 130 13.89 -4.66 8.99
N PRO A 131 12.87 -5.37 8.48
CA PRO A 131 13.07 -6.31 7.38
C PRO A 131 13.74 -5.64 6.17
N PRO A 132 14.81 -6.25 5.59
CA PRO A 132 15.55 -5.65 4.48
C PRO A 132 14.68 -5.29 3.25
N ASN A 133 13.68 -6.12 2.94
CA ASN A 133 12.75 -5.90 1.84
C ASN A 133 11.85 -4.66 2.04
N LEU A 134 11.52 -4.30 3.29
CA LEU A 134 10.81 -3.05 3.60
C LEU A 134 11.73 -1.83 3.50
N ILE A 135 12.99 -1.96 3.89
CA ILE A 135 13.98 -0.89 3.69
C ILE A 135 14.19 -0.66 2.21
N GLU A 136 14.26 -1.72 1.40
CA GLU A 136 14.35 -1.61 -0.06
C GLU A 136 13.11 -0.89 -0.63
N LEU A 137 11.89 -1.26 -0.20
CA LEU A 137 10.64 -0.66 -0.65
C LEU A 137 10.58 0.86 -0.40
N TYR A 138 11.20 1.32 0.69
CA TYR A 138 11.20 2.74 1.10
C TYR A 138 12.55 3.43 0.89
N SER A 139 13.38 2.88 -0.01
CA SER A 139 14.62 3.48 -0.48
C SER A 139 14.52 3.82 -1.99
N TYR A 140 15.03 4.98 -2.36
CA TYR A 140 15.18 5.38 -3.75
C TYR A 140 16.66 5.59 -4.08
N GLN A 141 17.16 4.86 -5.08
CA GLN A 141 18.60 4.85 -5.46
C GLN A 141 19.53 4.56 -4.26
N GLY A 142 19.11 3.68 -3.37
CA GLY A 142 19.87 3.25 -2.18
C GLY A 142 19.81 4.21 -0.98
N THR A 143 19.06 5.30 -1.07
CA THR A 143 18.85 6.26 0.01
C THR A 143 17.47 6.04 0.63
N PRO A 144 17.33 5.87 1.96
CA PRO A 144 16.04 5.75 2.62
C PRO A 144 15.33 7.12 2.71
N TYR A 145 14.05 7.17 2.37
CA TYR A 145 13.21 8.38 2.43
C TYR A 145 11.93 8.18 3.25
N ALA A 146 11.64 6.97 3.72
CA ALA A 146 10.59 6.74 4.69
C ALA A 146 11.01 5.62 5.66
N ILE A 147 10.50 5.70 6.89
CA ILE A 147 10.67 4.66 7.91
C ILE A 147 9.51 3.67 7.76
N PRO A 148 9.76 2.37 7.55
CA PRO A 148 8.69 1.38 7.58
C PRO A 148 7.97 1.41 8.94
N LYS A 149 6.66 1.62 8.92
CA LYS A 149 5.81 1.65 10.13
C LYS A 149 5.25 0.27 10.46
N ASP A 150 4.76 -0.40 9.44
CA ASP A 150 4.13 -1.72 9.52
C ASP A 150 4.42 -2.51 8.24
N PHE A 151 3.95 -3.75 8.21
CA PHE A 151 3.94 -4.53 6.99
C PHE A 151 2.72 -5.43 6.90
N ASP A 152 2.41 -5.74 5.66
CA ASP A 152 1.33 -6.63 5.27
C ASP A 152 1.89 -7.75 4.41
N THR A 153 1.45 -8.97 4.68
CA THR A 153 1.59 -10.13 3.79
C THR A 153 0.22 -10.74 3.55
N ILE A 154 0.12 -11.70 2.65
CA ILE A 154 -1.14 -12.32 2.28
C ILE A 154 -1.24 -13.72 2.88
N ALA A 155 -2.43 -14.07 3.37
CA ALA A 155 -2.74 -15.40 3.87
C ALA A 155 -4.13 -15.84 3.40
N LEU A 156 -4.48 -17.08 3.69
CA LEU A 156 -5.80 -17.65 3.44
C LEU A 156 -6.66 -17.52 4.69
N TRP A 157 -7.58 -16.56 4.69
CA TRP A 157 -8.67 -16.49 5.64
C TRP A 157 -9.73 -17.52 5.28
N TYR A 158 -10.27 -18.25 6.25
CA TYR A 158 -11.30 -19.23 6.00
C TYR A 158 -12.40 -19.24 7.08
N ASN A 159 -13.60 -19.71 6.71
CA ASN A 159 -14.74 -19.86 7.60
C ASN A 159 -14.99 -21.33 7.87
N ARG A 160 -14.68 -21.77 9.11
CA ARG A 160 -14.78 -23.17 9.59
C ARG A 160 -16.18 -23.75 9.46
N ASP A 161 -17.22 -22.95 9.81
CA ASP A 161 -18.63 -23.40 9.70
C ASP A 161 -19.00 -23.69 8.24
N LEU A 162 -18.62 -22.83 7.30
CA LEU A 162 -18.95 -23.05 5.89
C LEU A 162 -18.20 -24.24 5.30
N LEU A 163 -16.92 -24.42 5.64
CA LEU A 163 -16.14 -25.58 5.24
C LEU A 163 -16.77 -26.87 5.80
N GLN A 164 -17.06 -26.92 7.10
CA GLN A 164 -17.69 -28.06 7.74
C GLN A 164 -19.05 -28.41 7.13
N ARG A 165 -19.91 -27.42 6.87
CA ARG A 165 -21.22 -27.61 6.24
C ARG A 165 -21.13 -28.18 4.84
N ALA A 166 -20.06 -27.84 4.11
CA ALA A 166 -19.78 -28.39 2.79
C ALA A 166 -19.04 -29.73 2.83
N GLY A 167 -18.56 -30.17 4.00
CA GLY A 167 -17.79 -31.40 4.14
C GLY A 167 -16.34 -31.26 3.67
N VAL A 168 -15.78 -30.05 3.76
CA VAL A 168 -14.39 -29.73 3.46
C VAL A 168 -13.61 -29.61 4.77
N ASP A 169 -12.43 -30.22 4.84
CA ASP A 169 -11.54 -30.10 6.00
C ASP A 169 -10.88 -28.72 6.02
N GLU A 170 -10.54 -28.24 7.23
CA GLU A 170 -9.79 -26.99 7.40
C GLU A 170 -8.37 -27.13 6.85
N PRO A 171 -7.77 -26.02 6.34
CA PRO A 171 -6.36 -26.03 5.93
C PRO A 171 -5.43 -26.39 7.09
N ALA A 172 -4.66 -27.47 6.94
CA ALA A 172 -3.62 -27.86 7.90
C ALA A 172 -2.26 -27.17 7.62
N GLY A 173 -2.17 -26.38 6.55
CA GLY A 173 -1.01 -25.68 6.07
C GLY A 173 -1.33 -24.95 4.77
N SER A 174 -0.31 -24.60 3.97
CA SER A 174 -0.51 -24.03 2.65
C SER A 174 -1.15 -25.05 1.70
N TRP A 175 -2.26 -24.68 1.09
CA TRP A 175 -2.88 -25.48 0.03
C TRP A 175 -2.27 -25.14 -1.34
N SER A 176 -2.25 -26.15 -2.24
CA SER A 176 -2.01 -25.89 -3.65
C SER A 176 -3.20 -25.14 -4.31
N TRP A 177 -2.97 -24.56 -5.47
CA TRP A 177 -4.05 -23.94 -6.26
C TRP A 177 -5.18 -24.94 -6.56
N ASP A 178 -4.85 -26.20 -6.82
CA ASP A 178 -5.84 -27.24 -7.10
C ASP A 178 -6.68 -27.53 -5.85
N GLU A 179 -6.07 -27.67 -4.66
CA GLU A 179 -6.80 -27.88 -3.40
C GLU A 179 -7.72 -26.69 -3.07
N TYR A 180 -7.22 -25.47 -3.26
CA TYR A 180 -8.03 -24.24 -3.08
C TYR A 180 -9.22 -24.20 -4.05
N ARG A 181 -9.00 -24.54 -5.33
CA ARG A 181 -10.04 -24.61 -6.34
C ARG A 181 -11.08 -25.67 -6.00
N ASP A 182 -10.63 -26.90 -5.69
CA ASP A 182 -11.50 -28.04 -5.36
C ASP A 182 -12.36 -27.72 -4.12
N ALA A 183 -11.76 -27.19 -3.07
CA ALA A 183 -12.47 -26.74 -1.87
C ALA A 183 -13.51 -25.66 -2.20
N SER A 184 -13.12 -24.66 -2.99
CA SER A 184 -14.04 -23.61 -3.44
C SER A 184 -15.22 -24.17 -4.24
N GLU A 185 -14.98 -25.11 -5.14
CA GLU A 185 -16.01 -25.74 -5.95
C GLU A 185 -16.98 -26.56 -5.09
N VAL A 186 -16.46 -27.36 -4.15
CA VAL A 186 -17.29 -28.15 -3.22
C VAL A 186 -18.20 -27.23 -2.39
N VAL A 187 -17.66 -26.16 -1.81
CA VAL A 187 -18.47 -25.21 -1.03
C VAL A 187 -19.53 -24.53 -1.90
N THR A 188 -19.15 -24.02 -3.07
CA THR A 188 -20.09 -23.32 -3.97
C THR A 188 -21.21 -24.26 -4.42
N ARG A 189 -20.92 -25.53 -4.73
CA ARG A 189 -21.95 -26.52 -5.09
C ARG A 189 -22.86 -26.89 -3.92
N ALA A 190 -22.33 -27.00 -2.72
CA ALA A 190 -23.09 -27.40 -1.54
C ALA A 190 -23.97 -26.27 -1.00
N LEU A 191 -23.52 -25.01 -1.08
CA LEU A 191 -24.13 -23.87 -0.38
C LEU A 191 -24.57 -22.74 -1.33
N GLY A 192 -24.36 -22.87 -2.63
CA GLY A 192 -24.65 -21.81 -3.62
C GLY A 192 -26.12 -21.39 -3.67
N ASP A 193 -27.08 -22.29 -3.43
CA ASP A 193 -28.51 -21.97 -3.31
C ASP A 193 -28.80 -20.96 -2.18
N GLN A 194 -27.90 -20.83 -1.19
CA GLN A 194 -27.93 -19.86 -0.11
C GLN A 194 -27.14 -18.58 -0.44
N GLN A 195 -26.68 -18.43 -1.67
CA GLN A 195 -25.79 -17.36 -2.13
C GLN A 195 -24.45 -17.33 -1.36
N ILE A 196 -23.92 -18.50 -1.04
CA ILE A 196 -22.62 -18.68 -0.40
C ILE A 196 -21.64 -19.24 -1.44
N TRP A 197 -20.48 -18.61 -1.54
CA TRP A 197 -19.42 -18.95 -2.47
C TRP A 197 -18.27 -19.66 -1.77
N GLY A 198 -17.55 -20.51 -2.48
CA GLY A 198 -16.30 -21.10 -2.00
C GLY A 198 -15.25 -20.02 -1.75
N ASN A 199 -15.11 -19.10 -2.70
CA ASN A 199 -14.30 -17.89 -2.55
C ASN A 199 -15.06 -16.68 -3.11
N PRO A 200 -14.73 -15.45 -2.68
CA PRO A 200 -15.49 -14.26 -3.03
C PRO A 200 -15.13 -13.67 -4.41
N GLY A 201 -14.18 -14.26 -5.15
CA GLY A 201 -13.68 -13.68 -6.41
C GLY A 201 -13.00 -12.32 -6.22
N GLY A 202 -13.04 -11.50 -7.26
CA GLY A 202 -12.52 -10.13 -7.25
C GLY A 202 -11.27 -9.92 -8.10
N VAL A 203 -10.78 -8.68 -8.11
CA VAL A 203 -9.63 -8.23 -8.93
C VAL A 203 -8.57 -7.52 -8.09
N ALA A 204 -8.31 -8.01 -6.87
CA ALA A 204 -7.31 -7.42 -5.99
C ALA A 204 -5.88 -7.74 -6.48
N ASN A 205 -5.10 -6.72 -6.78
CA ASN A 205 -3.73 -6.89 -7.26
C ASN A 205 -2.81 -7.50 -6.18
N GLN A 206 -2.61 -6.81 -5.06
CA GLN A 206 -1.73 -7.24 -3.97
C GLN A 206 -2.18 -8.55 -3.30
N ALA A 207 -3.49 -8.68 -3.04
CA ALA A 207 -3.99 -9.81 -2.27
C ALA A 207 -4.21 -11.09 -3.09
N LEU A 208 -4.36 -10.96 -4.41
CA LEU A 208 -4.75 -12.07 -5.26
C LEU A 208 -3.83 -12.23 -6.49
N ILE A 209 -3.76 -11.22 -7.36
CA ILE A 209 -3.14 -11.35 -8.68
C ILE A 209 -1.62 -11.45 -8.59
N TYR A 210 -0.96 -10.57 -7.84
CA TYR A 210 0.52 -10.57 -7.76
C TYR A 210 1.09 -11.83 -7.13
N PRO A 211 0.58 -12.31 -5.97
CA PRO A 211 1.07 -13.58 -5.42
C PRO A 211 0.92 -14.74 -6.40
N LEU A 212 -0.22 -14.84 -7.09
CA LEU A 212 -0.44 -15.93 -8.05
C LEU A 212 0.50 -15.84 -9.26
N ILE A 213 0.75 -14.66 -9.80
CA ILE A 213 1.75 -14.46 -10.87
C ILE A 213 3.13 -14.94 -10.41
N LEU A 214 3.55 -14.55 -9.21
CA LEU A 214 4.84 -14.96 -8.65
C LEU A 214 4.89 -16.47 -8.40
N GLN A 215 3.81 -17.07 -7.88
CA GLN A 215 3.69 -18.51 -7.63
C GLN A 215 3.75 -19.35 -8.90
N ALA A 216 3.34 -18.79 -10.04
CA ALA A 216 3.48 -19.40 -11.36
C ALA A 216 4.87 -19.16 -12.01
N GLY A 217 5.81 -18.54 -11.28
CA GLY A 217 7.14 -18.19 -11.81
C GLY A 217 7.15 -17.01 -12.79
N GLY A 218 6.07 -16.21 -12.81
CA GLY A 218 5.99 -14.95 -13.54
C GLY A 218 6.50 -13.75 -12.73
N PHE A 219 6.29 -12.57 -13.27
CA PHE A 219 6.60 -11.30 -12.63
C PHE A 219 5.60 -10.23 -13.06
N VAL A 220 5.43 -9.18 -12.28
CA VAL A 220 4.60 -8.01 -12.62
C VAL A 220 5.42 -6.98 -13.37
N ILE A 221 6.60 -6.69 -12.86
CA ILE A 221 7.59 -5.80 -13.46
C ILE A 221 8.96 -6.48 -13.40
N SER A 222 9.79 -6.32 -14.44
CA SER A 222 11.15 -6.86 -14.47
C SER A 222 12.02 -6.24 -13.38
N GLU A 223 13.09 -6.94 -13.00
CA GLU A 223 14.03 -6.49 -11.95
C GLU A 223 14.65 -5.13 -12.27
N ASP A 224 14.93 -4.86 -13.57
CA ASP A 224 15.43 -3.57 -14.05
C ASP A 224 14.32 -2.52 -14.23
N ARG A 225 13.06 -2.88 -13.91
CA ARG A 225 11.86 -2.02 -13.97
C ARG A 225 11.55 -1.43 -15.34
N THR A 226 12.01 -2.08 -16.42
CA THR A 226 11.82 -1.60 -17.79
C THR A 226 10.72 -2.33 -18.55
N THR A 227 10.27 -3.48 -18.05
CA THR A 227 9.36 -4.38 -18.79
C THR A 227 8.26 -4.92 -17.89
N SER A 228 7.04 -4.86 -18.39
CA SER A 228 5.87 -5.51 -17.79
C SER A 228 5.90 -7.02 -18.00
N GLY A 229 5.47 -7.79 -17.01
CA GLY A 229 5.36 -9.24 -17.05
C GLY A 229 3.94 -9.77 -17.29
N TYR A 230 2.95 -8.94 -17.54
CA TYR A 230 1.55 -9.37 -17.61
C TYR A 230 1.21 -10.30 -18.76
N ASP A 231 1.99 -10.35 -19.83
CA ASP A 231 1.86 -11.31 -20.93
C ASP A 231 2.87 -12.48 -20.83
N SER A 232 3.60 -12.58 -19.72
CA SER A 232 4.50 -13.70 -19.46
C SER A 232 3.72 -15.01 -19.22
N PRO A 233 4.34 -16.18 -19.51
CA PRO A 233 3.66 -17.46 -19.27
C PRO A 233 3.11 -17.62 -17.86
N GLY A 234 3.84 -17.20 -16.81
CA GLY A 234 3.37 -17.30 -15.43
C GLY A 234 2.22 -16.36 -15.12
N ALA A 235 2.21 -15.15 -15.68
CA ALA A 235 1.06 -14.23 -15.53
C ALA A 235 -0.19 -14.78 -16.22
N LEU A 236 -0.04 -15.33 -17.43
CA LEU A 236 -1.15 -15.96 -18.15
C LEU A 236 -1.70 -17.18 -17.40
N GLU A 237 -0.83 -18.00 -16.78
CA GLU A 237 -1.24 -19.13 -15.95
C GLU A 237 -2.10 -18.68 -14.76
N ALA A 238 -1.66 -17.62 -14.05
CA ALA A 238 -2.41 -17.04 -12.94
C ALA A 238 -3.77 -16.48 -13.39
N PHE A 239 -3.80 -15.77 -14.50
CA PHE A 239 -5.06 -15.25 -15.06
C PHE A 239 -6.01 -16.37 -15.50
N HIS A 240 -5.51 -17.42 -16.15
CA HIS A 240 -6.32 -18.58 -16.53
C HIS A 240 -6.90 -19.31 -15.32
N PHE A 241 -6.13 -19.42 -14.22
CA PHE A 241 -6.63 -20.01 -12.97
C PHE A 241 -7.81 -19.20 -12.42
N LEU A 242 -7.69 -17.88 -12.32
CA LEU A 242 -8.75 -17.01 -11.80
C LEU A 242 -9.97 -16.94 -12.73
N ASP A 243 -9.74 -16.73 -14.03
CA ASP A 243 -10.82 -16.69 -15.03
C ASP A 243 -11.56 -18.02 -15.13
N GLY A 244 -10.83 -19.14 -15.00
CA GLY A 244 -11.41 -20.49 -14.95
C GLY A 244 -12.37 -20.66 -13.78
N MET A 245 -12.02 -20.18 -12.58
CA MET A 245 -12.93 -20.22 -11.43
C MET A 245 -14.22 -19.43 -11.66
N ILE A 246 -14.15 -18.28 -12.34
CA ILE A 246 -15.31 -17.47 -12.69
C ILE A 246 -16.16 -18.19 -13.75
N ARG A 247 -15.55 -18.68 -14.85
CA ARG A 247 -16.26 -19.32 -15.96
C ARG A 247 -16.93 -20.63 -15.56
N ASP A 248 -16.35 -21.36 -14.62
CA ASP A 248 -16.91 -22.60 -14.09
C ASP A 248 -17.95 -22.35 -12.97
N GLY A 249 -18.21 -21.07 -12.64
CA GLY A 249 -19.19 -20.69 -11.61
C GLY A 249 -18.77 -21.03 -10.18
N ILE A 250 -17.46 -21.21 -9.96
CA ILE A 250 -16.87 -21.49 -8.63
C ILE A 250 -16.75 -20.19 -7.84
N ALA A 251 -16.36 -19.10 -8.50
CA ALA A 251 -16.30 -17.75 -7.96
C ALA A 251 -17.36 -16.86 -8.62
N PRO A 252 -17.84 -15.80 -7.96
CA PRO A 252 -18.73 -14.82 -8.56
C PRO A 252 -18.00 -14.03 -9.67
N ASP A 253 -18.75 -13.56 -10.66
CA ASP A 253 -18.20 -12.73 -11.72
C ASP A 253 -17.79 -11.33 -11.23
N VAL A 254 -16.97 -10.65 -12.04
CA VAL A 254 -16.41 -9.32 -11.69
C VAL A 254 -17.51 -8.27 -11.50
N ARG A 255 -18.61 -8.34 -12.25
CA ARG A 255 -19.73 -7.42 -12.09
C ARG A 255 -20.38 -7.61 -10.72
N TYR A 256 -20.62 -8.86 -10.33
CA TYR A 256 -21.20 -9.16 -9.02
C TYR A 256 -20.30 -8.65 -7.88
N THR A 257 -18.98 -8.84 -8.00
CA THR A 257 -18.03 -8.40 -6.96
C THR A 257 -17.83 -6.87 -6.92
N THR A 258 -18.13 -6.16 -8.01
CA THR A 258 -18.19 -4.69 -8.00
C THR A 258 -19.35 -4.17 -7.16
N GLU A 259 -20.50 -4.86 -7.19
CA GLU A 259 -21.68 -4.52 -6.40
C GLU A 259 -21.63 -5.10 -4.98
N ASN A 260 -20.90 -6.19 -4.79
CA ASN A 260 -20.74 -6.93 -3.52
C ASN A 260 -19.23 -7.16 -3.27
N PRO A 261 -18.54 -6.24 -2.60
CA PRO A 261 -17.10 -6.33 -2.39
C PRO A 261 -16.67 -7.67 -1.75
N PRO A 262 -15.58 -8.31 -2.20
CA PRO A 262 -15.10 -9.58 -1.67
C PRO A 262 -14.97 -9.63 -0.15
N LYS A 263 -14.42 -8.56 0.45
CA LYS A 263 -14.29 -8.42 1.91
C LYS A 263 -15.65 -8.46 2.62
N ASP A 264 -16.68 -7.83 2.03
CA ASP A 264 -18.02 -7.81 2.63
C ASP A 264 -18.70 -9.17 2.51
N LEU A 265 -18.49 -9.89 1.40
CA LEU A 265 -18.96 -11.26 1.25
C LEU A 265 -18.35 -12.17 2.32
N PHE A 266 -17.04 -12.10 2.54
CA PHE A 266 -16.37 -12.90 3.55
C PHE A 266 -16.80 -12.50 4.97
N ASN A 267 -16.76 -11.21 5.29
CA ASN A 267 -17.12 -10.66 6.59
C ASN A 267 -18.57 -11.02 7.01
N ASN A 268 -19.48 -11.15 6.04
CA ASN A 268 -20.88 -11.52 6.29
C ASN A 268 -21.17 -13.01 6.17
N GLY A 269 -20.15 -13.88 6.12
CA GLY A 269 -20.28 -15.34 6.03
C GLY A 269 -20.89 -15.80 4.70
N ARG A 270 -20.65 -15.08 3.60
CA ARG A 270 -21.09 -15.43 2.25
C ARG A 270 -19.96 -15.93 1.34
N ALA A 271 -18.76 -16.06 1.89
CA ALA A 271 -17.63 -16.75 1.26
C ALA A 271 -16.90 -17.60 2.31
N ALA A 272 -16.43 -18.78 1.92
CA ALA A 272 -15.75 -19.70 2.83
C ALA A 272 -14.24 -19.48 2.90
N LEU A 273 -13.62 -19.05 1.81
CA LEU A 273 -12.18 -18.86 1.63
C LEU A 273 -11.94 -17.44 1.11
N TYR A 274 -10.90 -16.75 1.62
CA TYR A 274 -10.59 -15.39 1.22
C TYR A 274 -9.08 -15.12 1.29
N LEU A 275 -8.45 -14.88 0.16
CA LEU A 275 -7.05 -14.43 0.11
C LEU A 275 -7.00 -12.93 0.38
N SER A 276 -6.42 -12.55 1.51
CA SER A 276 -6.26 -11.14 1.91
C SER A 276 -5.15 -10.99 2.94
N GLY A 277 -4.80 -9.74 3.24
CA GLY A 277 -3.74 -9.43 4.18
C GLY A 277 -4.20 -9.34 5.64
N ASN A 278 -3.21 -9.12 6.50
CA ASN A 278 -3.42 -8.92 7.94
C ASN A 278 -4.20 -7.64 8.28
N TRP A 279 -4.33 -6.69 7.35
CA TRP A 279 -5.18 -5.49 7.53
C TRP A 279 -6.66 -5.80 7.74
N GLU A 280 -7.12 -7.01 7.40
CA GLU A 280 -8.50 -7.42 7.65
C GLU A 280 -8.75 -7.81 9.12
N ALA A 281 -7.70 -8.07 9.90
CA ALA A 281 -7.84 -8.60 11.26
C ALA A 281 -8.73 -7.75 12.16
N ALA A 282 -8.52 -6.42 12.17
CA ALA A 282 -9.32 -5.50 12.97
C ALA A 282 -10.81 -5.48 12.56
N LEU A 283 -11.10 -5.55 11.25
CA LEU A 283 -12.48 -5.65 10.76
C LEU A 283 -13.11 -7.00 11.13
N LEU A 284 -12.35 -8.08 10.96
CA LEU A 284 -12.85 -9.44 11.18
C LEU A 284 -13.07 -9.78 12.65
N GLN A 285 -12.40 -9.10 13.59
CA GLN A 285 -12.73 -9.17 15.03
C GLN A 285 -14.16 -8.72 15.33
N GLU A 286 -14.66 -7.75 14.58
CA GLU A 286 -16.02 -7.22 14.73
C GLU A 286 -17.04 -7.98 13.86
N SER A 287 -16.60 -8.99 13.11
CA SER A 287 -17.45 -9.76 12.21
C SER A 287 -18.53 -10.55 12.97
N PRO A 288 -19.77 -10.64 12.43
CA PRO A 288 -20.81 -11.49 12.98
C PRO A 288 -20.46 -13.00 12.94
N VAL A 289 -19.45 -13.39 12.15
CA VAL A 289 -18.98 -14.78 12.01
C VAL A 289 -17.60 -15.01 12.61
N ARG A 290 -17.05 -14.08 13.37
CA ARG A 290 -15.69 -14.08 13.91
C ARG A 290 -15.28 -15.41 14.58
N GLU A 291 -16.19 -16.03 15.33
CA GLU A 291 -15.93 -17.28 16.06
C GLU A 291 -15.67 -18.49 15.11
N HIS A 292 -16.03 -18.35 13.85
CA HIS A 292 -15.84 -19.34 12.81
C HIS A 292 -14.65 -19.06 11.90
N LEU A 293 -13.96 -17.92 12.08
CA LEU A 293 -12.85 -17.57 11.21
C LEU A 293 -11.53 -18.21 11.64
N GLY A 294 -10.70 -18.50 10.68
CA GLY A 294 -9.33 -18.98 10.84
C GLY A 294 -8.42 -18.40 9.78
N VAL A 295 -7.12 -18.57 10.00
CA VAL A 295 -6.05 -18.14 9.08
C VAL A 295 -5.13 -19.34 8.83
N ALA A 296 -4.73 -19.52 7.58
CA ALA A 296 -3.72 -20.47 7.14
C ALA A 296 -2.73 -19.79 6.21
N PRO A 297 -1.53 -20.35 5.99
CA PRO A 297 -0.60 -19.84 5.00
C PRO A 297 -1.26 -19.63 3.63
N ILE A 298 -0.76 -18.66 2.86
CA ILE A 298 -1.23 -18.41 1.49
C ILE A 298 -1.13 -19.72 0.67
N ILE A 299 -2.01 -19.89 -0.29
CA ILE A 299 -1.94 -20.99 -1.27
C ILE A 299 -0.64 -20.91 -2.09
N HIS A 300 -0.23 -22.01 -2.70
CA HIS A 300 0.96 -22.07 -3.53
C HIS A 300 0.68 -22.67 -4.92
N GLY A 301 1.41 -22.19 -5.92
CA GLY A 301 1.44 -22.74 -7.28
C GLY A 301 2.66 -23.63 -7.49
N ALA A 302 3.37 -23.43 -8.60
CA ALA A 302 4.63 -24.11 -8.90
C ALA A 302 5.72 -23.83 -7.87
N GLN A 303 5.64 -22.69 -7.19
CA GLN A 303 6.51 -22.30 -6.09
C GLN A 303 5.73 -21.57 -4.99
N GLU A 304 6.30 -21.50 -3.81
CA GLU A 304 5.82 -20.64 -2.75
C GLU A 304 6.24 -19.21 -3.05
N ALA A 305 5.30 -18.27 -3.02
CA ALA A 305 5.59 -16.84 -3.15
C ALA A 305 4.49 -16.01 -2.49
N ASN A 306 4.88 -14.88 -1.95
CA ASN A 306 4.01 -13.90 -1.31
C ASN A 306 4.50 -12.49 -1.67
N VAL A 307 3.70 -11.49 -1.34
CA VAL A 307 4.05 -10.08 -1.51
C VAL A 307 4.07 -9.41 -0.15
N ILE A 308 5.14 -8.66 0.15
CA ILE A 308 5.20 -7.79 1.31
C ILE A 308 5.00 -6.34 0.87
N HIS A 309 4.16 -5.67 1.60
CA HIS A 309 3.88 -4.25 1.47
C HIS A 309 3.75 -3.66 2.88
N GLY A 310 3.33 -2.43 3.01
CA GLY A 310 3.09 -1.79 4.30
C GLY A 310 3.00 -0.28 4.14
N ILE A 311 3.08 0.41 5.25
CA ILE A 311 3.05 1.86 5.33
C ILE A 311 4.43 2.36 5.72
N GLY A 312 4.96 3.34 5.00
CA GLY A 312 6.11 4.13 5.40
C GLY A 312 5.68 5.45 6.02
N CYS A 313 6.41 5.91 7.03
CA CYS A 313 6.33 7.27 7.53
C CYS A 313 7.40 8.11 6.85
N ALA A 314 7.00 9.10 6.07
CA ALA A 314 7.90 10.03 5.37
C ALA A 314 7.80 11.44 5.95
N MET A 315 8.83 12.23 5.72
CA MET A 315 8.89 13.64 6.07
C MET A 315 8.99 14.49 4.81
N SER A 316 8.28 15.61 4.77
CA SER A 316 8.41 16.59 3.68
C SER A 316 9.81 17.20 3.67
N SER A 317 10.50 17.18 2.52
CA SER A 317 11.77 17.88 2.33
C SER A 317 11.63 19.39 2.51
N ARG A 318 10.41 19.90 2.38
CA ARG A 318 10.06 21.34 2.47
C ARG A 318 9.41 21.72 3.80
N SER A 319 9.37 20.79 4.78
CA SER A 319 8.90 21.14 6.13
C SER A 319 9.69 22.33 6.69
N ARG A 320 8.98 23.28 7.25
CA ARG A 320 9.55 24.44 7.95
C ARG A 320 9.85 24.14 9.43
N HIS A 321 9.46 22.95 9.87
CA HIS A 321 9.51 22.46 11.24
C HIS A 321 10.46 21.26 11.36
N LYS A 322 11.54 21.23 10.54
CA LYS A 322 12.44 20.08 10.39
C LYS A 322 12.92 19.46 11.71
N PRO A 323 13.40 20.23 12.71
CA PRO A 323 13.84 19.63 13.98
C PRO A 323 12.73 18.88 14.71
N ALA A 324 11.51 19.44 14.77
CA ALA A 324 10.37 18.80 15.42
C ALA A 324 9.84 17.61 14.62
N ALA A 325 9.76 17.74 13.29
CA ALA A 325 9.32 16.68 12.38
C ALA A 325 10.30 15.50 12.38
N SER A 326 11.62 15.75 12.42
CA SER A 326 12.66 14.72 12.53
C SER A 326 12.57 13.97 13.85
N ALA A 327 12.38 14.68 14.97
CA ALA A 327 12.21 14.05 16.29
C ALA A 327 10.96 13.15 16.33
N PHE A 328 9.84 13.62 15.79
CA PHE A 328 8.61 12.83 15.73
C PHE A 328 8.74 11.64 14.76
N LEU A 329 9.37 11.82 13.61
CA LEU A 329 9.62 10.73 12.66
C LEU A 329 10.52 9.66 13.25
N ALA A 330 11.60 10.04 13.95
CA ALA A 330 12.48 9.11 14.66
C ALA A 330 11.73 8.36 15.75
N PHE A 331 10.83 9.03 16.48
CA PHE A 331 9.99 8.38 17.48
C PHE A 331 9.01 7.39 16.87
N LEU A 332 8.36 7.72 15.75
CA LEU A 332 7.50 6.79 14.99
C LEU A 332 8.27 5.52 14.60
N GLY A 333 9.57 5.63 14.31
CA GLY A 333 10.45 4.51 14.00
C GLY A 333 11.00 3.78 15.22
N SER A 334 10.72 4.20 16.44
CA SER A 334 11.25 3.57 17.67
C SER A 334 10.54 2.26 18.00
N GLU A 335 11.20 1.40 18.78
CA GLU A 335 10.59 0.20 19.36
C GLU A 335 9.35 0.55 20.19
N GLU A 336 9.38 1.65 20.95
CA GLU A 336 8.28 2.10 21.78
C GLU A 336 7.02 2.40 20.95
N ALA A 337 7.14 3.19 19.89
CA ALA A 337 6.00 3.52 19.03
C ALA A 337 5.46 2.28 18.30
N ASN A 338 6.33 1.39 17.81
CA ASN A 338 5.94 0.14 17.17
C ASN A 338 5.23 -0.80 18.15
N ARG A 339 5.68 -0.88 19.41
CA ARG A 339 5.01 -1.66 20.45
C ARG A 339 3.63 -1.11 20.80
N ILE A 340 3.46 0.21 20.89
CA ILE A 340 2.15 0.84 21.15
C ILE A 340 1.13 0.47 20.06
N GLN A 341 1.51 0.56 18.78
CA GLN A 341 0.57 0.18 17.71
C GLN A 341 0.28 -1.33 17.68
N ALA A 342 1.25 -2.16 18.02
CA ALA A 342 1.10 -3.60 18.11
C ALA A 342 0.12 -4.00 19.23
N GLU A 343 0.34 -3.50 20.44
CA GLU A 343 -0.51 -3.76 21.63
C GLU A 343 -1.95 -3.26 21.44
N ALA A 344 -2.12 -2.20 20.62
CA ALA A 344 -3.44 -1.72 20.22
C ALA A 344 -4.10 -2.59 19.15
N GLY A 345 -3.43 -3.62 18.61
CA GLY A 345 -3.92 -4.43 17.49
C GLY A 345 -4.11 -3.62 16.19
N ALA A 346 -3.49 -2.45 16.09
CA ALA A 346 -3.74 -1.52 14.99
C ALA A 346 -3.07 -1.94 13.68
N ALA A 347 -1.85 -2.47 13.74
CA ALA A 347 -1.10 -2.94 12.59
C ALA A 347 0.04 -3.85 13.04
N ASN A 348 0.48 -4.75 12.15
CA ASN A 348 1.65 -5.59 12.37
C ASN A 348 2.92 -4.73 12.21
N PRO A 349 3.66 -4.44 13.29
CA PRO A 349 4.72 -3.45 13.27
C PRO A 349 5.93 -3.90 12.46
N ALA A 350 6.62 -2.94 11.83
CA ALA A 350 7.82 -3.24 11.04
C ALA A 350 9.10 -3.37 11.88
N PHE A 351 9.13 -2.84 13.10
CA PHE A 351 10.29 -2.95 13.98
C PHE A 351 10.46 -4.38 14.49
N VAL A 352 11.59 -4.99 14.16
CA VAL A 352 11.89 -6.40 14.51
C VAL A 352 11.80 -6.62 16.02
N GLY A 353 11.09 -7.68 16.43
CA GLY A 353 10.90 -8.05 17.82
C GLY A 353 9.72 -7.38 18.53
N THR A 354 8.83 -6.69 17.77
CA THR A 354 7.59 -6.13 18.32
C THR A 354 6.32 -6.83 17.81
N ASN A 355 6.45 -7.78 16.89
CA ASN A 355 5.32 -8.48 16.26
C ASN A 355 4.54 -9.38 17.24
N ASP A 356 5.22 -9.95 18.26
CA ASP A 356 4.55 -10.77 19.28
C ASP A 356 3.39 -10.02 19.94
N ALA A 357 3.58 -8.74 20.23
CA ALA A 357 2.54 -7.91 20.83
C ALA A 357 1.31 -7.75 19.93
N TYR A 358 1.48 -7.73 18.62
CA TYR A 358 0.37 -7.70 17.64
C TYR A 358 -0.37 -9.03 17.59
N VAL A 359 0.37 -10.14 17.57
CA VAL A 359 -0.23 -11.49 17.59
C VAL A 359 -1.01 -11.70 18.87
N ASP A 360 -0.45 -11.30 20.03
CA ASP A 360 -1.09 -11.41 21.33
C ASP A 360 -2.32 -10.49 21.50
N ALA A 361 -2.36 -9.36 20.79
CA ALA A 361 -3.48 -8.43 20.84
C ALA A 361 -4.75 -8.97 20.18
N ILE A 362 -4.63 -9.92 19.26
CA ILE A 362 -5.75 -10.53 18.52
C ILE A 362 -5.64 -12.06 18.57
N PRO A 363 -5.81 -12.67 19.75
CA PRO A 363 -5.55 -14.10 19.96
C PRO A 363 -6.57 -15.04 19.27
N GLU A 364 -7.66 -14.49 18.74
CA GLU A 364 -8.68 -15.27 18.01
C GLU A 364 -8.15 -15.78 16.67
N PHE A 365 -7.16 -15.11 16.09
CA PHE A 365 -6.59 -15.43 14.79
C PHE A 365 -5.11 -15.84 14.91
N SER A 366 -4.68 -16.76 14.04
CA SER A 366 -3.26 -17.16 13.91
C SER A 366 -2.49 -16.13 13.09
N LEU A 367 -2.28 -14.92 13.66
CA LEU A 367 -1.64 -13.81 12.94
C LEU A 367 -0.13 -13.98 12.75
N ASP A 368 0.49 -14.92 13.46
CA ASP A 368 1.85 -15.40 13.24
C ASP A 368 2.09 -15.86 11.79
N VAL A 369 1.09 -16.41 11.13
CA VAL A 369 1.15 -16.77 9.70
C VAL A 369 1.56 -15.60 8.81
N PHE A 370 1.09 -14.39 9.10
CA PHE A 370 1.46 -13.20 8.33
C PHE A 370 2.88 -12.71 8.68
N VAL A 371 3.30 -12.88 9.91
CA VAL A 371 4.66 -12.51 10.36
C VAL A 371 5.67 -13.44 9.69
N ASP A 372 5.45 -14.74 9.76
CA ASP A 372 6.34 -15.75 9.16
C ASP A 372 6.47 -15.59 7.64
N ALA A 373 5.37 -15.22 6.97
CA ALA A 373 5.35 -15.01 5.52
C ALA A 373 6.28 -13.86 5.07
N ALA A 374 6.59 -12.90 5.93
CA ALA A 374 7.44 -11.76 5.60
C ALA A 374 8.90 -12.15 5.27
N GLU A 375 9.39 -13.27 5.84
CA GLU A 375 10.76 -13.73 5.61
C GLU A 375 11.07 -14.06 4.14
N THR A 376 10.05 -14.54 3.41
CA THR A 376 10.19 -15.01 2.03
C THR A 376 9.40 -14.18 1.02
N ALA A 377 8.62 -13.21 1.49
CA ALA A 377 7.81 -12.37 0.63
C ALA A 377 8.66 -11.40 -0.20
N GLN A 378 8.26 -11.20 -1.46
CA GLN A 378 8.88 -10.23 -2.36
C GLN A 378 8.26 -8.84 -2.12
N PRO A 379 9.05 -7.75 -2.28
CA PRO A 379 8.51 -6.41 -2.21
C PRO A 379 7.36 -6.20 -3.19
N TYR A 380 6.39 -5.36 -2.80
CA TYR A 380 5.33 -4.92 -3.70
C TYR A 380 5.91 -4.37 -5.00
N PRO A 381 5.45 -4.83 -6.18
CA PRO A 381 5.93 -4.34 -7.46
C PRO A 381 5.72 -2.82 -7.59
N ALA A 382 6.79 -2.08 -7.79
CA ALA A 382 6.74 -0.64 -7.90
C ALA A 382 7.75 -0.10 -8.93
N SER A 383 7.44 1.06 -9.51
CA SER A 383 8.31 1.87 -10.33
C SER A 383 8.11 3.35 -10.01
N GLN A 384 8.83 4.24 -10.67
CA GLN A 384 8.72 5.68 -10.40
C GLN A 384 7.29 6.20 -10.55
N ASN A 385 6.51 5.69 -11.48
CA ASN A 385 5.12 6.10 -11.72
C ASN A 385 4.13 4.94 -11.59
N THR A 386 4.27 4.17 -10.51
CA THR A 386 3.39 3.04 -10.20
C THR A 386 1.91 3.41 -10.30
N SER A 387 1.52 4.58 -9.81
CA SER A 387 0.13 5.01 -9.84
C SER A 387 -0.45 5.13 -11.26
N ALA A 388 0.36 5.36 -12.27
CA ALA A 388 -0.10 5.44 -13.65
C ALA A 388 -0.44 4.05 -14.22
N TRP A 389 0.40 3.04 -13.98
CA TRP A 389 0.10 1.70 -14.47
C TRP A 389 -0.89 0.94 -13.57
N LEU A 390 -1.05 1.26 -12.29
CA LEU A 390 -2.15 0.77 -11.46
C LEU A 390 -3.53 1.14 -12.04
N GLN A 391 -3.67 2.33 -12.62
CA GLN A 391 -4.91 2.71 -13.31
C GLN A 391 -5.18 1.82 -14.55
N LEU A 392 -4.14 1.31 -15.19
CA LEU A 392 -4.29 0.33 -16.28
C LEU A 392 -4.78 -1.01 -15.74
N GLU A 393 -4.32 -1.45 -14.59
CA GLU A 393 -4.81 -2.67 -13.92
C GLU A 393 -6.30 -2.54 -13.57
N GLU A 394 -6.70 -1.44 -12.93
CA GLU A 394 -8.11 -1.19 -12.60
C GLU A 394 -9.01 -1.25 -13.85
N LEU A 395 -8.50 -0.81 -14.99
CA LEU A 395 -9.23 -0.82 -16.27
C LEU A 395 -9.24 -2.19 -16.94
N LEU A 396 -8.14 -2.96 -16.90
CA LEU A 396 -7.93 -4.15 -17.73
C LEU A 396 -8.08 -5.46 -16.96
N PHE A 397 -7.81 -5.55 -15.66
CA PHE A 397 -8.08 -6.77 -14.90
C PHE A 397 -9.54 -7.23 -14.97
N PRO A 398 -10.56 -6.35 -14.91
CA PRO A 398 -11.95 -6.77 -15.13
C PRO A 398 -12.22 -7.35 -16.52
N LYS A 399 -11.43 -6.98 -17.53
CA LYS A 399 -11.57 -7.51 -18.88
C LYS A 399 -10.81 -8.83 -19.08
N ILE A 400 -9.66 -8.96 -18.43
CA ILE A 400 -8.88 -10.19 -18.39
C ILE A 400 -9.69 -11.29 -17.67
N LEU A 401 -10.33 -10.95 -16.54
CA LEU A 401 -11.08 -11.87 -15.70
C LEU A 401 -12.58 -11.80 -16.00
N GLY A 402 -13.07 -12.72 -16.82
CA GLY A 402 -14.49 -12.83 -17.16
C GLY A 402 -14.96 -11.91 -18.31
N GLY A 403 -14.05 -11.24 -19.04
CA GLY A 403 -14.37 -10.47 -20.23
C GLY A 403 -14.75 -11.32 -21.44
N ASP A 404 -15.31 -10.68 -22.47
CA ASP A 404 -15.71 -11.34 -23.72
C ASP A 404 -14.54 -11.55 -24.70
N ALA A 405 -13.46 -10.74 -24.58
CA ALA A 405 -12.27 -10.84 -25.42
C ALA A 405 -11.35 -11.99 -24.95
N PRO A 406 -10.46 -12.51 -25.83
CA PRO A 406 -9.45 -13.47 -25.42
C PRO A 406 -8.55 -12.92 -24.32
N LEU A 407 -8.40 -13.66 -23.22
CA LEU A 407 -7.63 -13.29 -22.03
C LEU A 407 -6.20 -12.83 -22.41
N GLU A 408 -5.53 -13.57 -23.28
CA GLU A 408 -4.16 -13.28 -23.70
C GLU A 408 -4.04 -11.98 -24.48
N GLN A 409 -5.12 -11.55 -25.14
CA GLN A 409 -5.16 -10.28 -25.86
C GLN A 409 -5.22 -9.10 -24.87
N GLU A 410 -6.10 -9.18 -23.87
CA GLU A 410 -6.24 -8.14 -22.84
C GLU A 410 -4.99 -8.08 -21.96
N ALA A 411 -4.40 -9.22 -21.60
CA ALA A 411 -3.15 -9.28 -20.85
C ALA A 411 -1.99 -8.63 -21.62
N ARG A 412 -1.90 -8.89 -22.95
CA ARG A 412 -0.90 -8.23 -23.80
C ARG A 412 -1.17 -6.72 -23.93
N GLU A 413 -2.43 -6.29 -24.05
CA GLU A 413 -2.77 -4.87 -24.05
C GLU A 413 -2.30 -4.20 -22.75
N LEU A 414 -2.50 -4.86 -21.60
CA LEU A 414 -2.03 -4.35 -20.32
C LEU A 414 -0.50 -4.24 -20.31
N ALA A 415 0.21 -5.29 -20.73
CA ALA A 415 1.67 -5.31 -20.80
C ALA A 415 2.21 -4.20 -21.72
N ASP A 416 1.68 -4.06 -22.92
CA ASP A 416 2.10 -3.04 -23.89
C ASP A 416 1.89 -1.62 -23.35
N ARG A 417 0.75 -1.37 -22.73
CA ARG A 417 0.45 -0.05 -22.14
C ARG A 417 1.31 0.26 -20.91
N MET A 418 1.53 -0.73 -20.04
CA MET A 418 2.44 -0.57 -18.91
C MET A 418 3.88 -0.33 -19.38
N ASN A 419 4.35 -1.04 -20.42
CA ASN A 419 5.66 -0.78 -21.03
C ASN A 419 5.79 0.67 -21.53
N GLY A 420 4.70 1.25 -22.05
CA GLY A 420 4.66 2.66 -22.41
C GLY A 420 4.90 3.59 -21.22
N VAL A 421 4.27 3.29 -20.07
CA VAL A 421 4.49 4.07 -18.83
C VAL A 421 5.93 3.92 -18.34
N LEU A 422 6.46 2.70 -18.32
CA LEU A 422 7.83 2.44 -17.86
C LEU A 422 8.89 3.11 -18.76
N ALA A 423 8.65 3.18 -20.07
CA ALA A 423 9.55 3.87 -21.00
C ALA A 423 9.59 5.39 -20.78
N ASP A 424 8.53 5.98 -20.26
CA ASP A 424 8.47 7.41 -19.93
C ASP A 424 9.19 7.75 -18.60
N GLU A 425 9.58 6.74 -17.80
CA GLU A 425 10.32 6.89 -16.55
C GLU A 425 11.85 6.94 -16.75
N THR A 426 12.34 6.52 -17.91
CA THR A 426 13.77 6.44 -18.28
C THR A 426 14.18 7.64 -19.13
#